data_728aa13e399af3ab5d2e8688c07b19cf
#
_entry.id   728aa13e399af3ab5d2e8688c07b19cf
#
_cell.length_a   1.000
_cell.length_b   1.000
_cell.length_c   1.000
_cell.angle_alpha   90.00
_cell.angle_beta   90.00
_cell.angle_gamma   90.00
#
_symmetry.space_group_name_H-M   'P 1'
#
loop_
_entity.id
_entity.type
_entity.pdbx_description
1 polymer ?
#
loop_
_entity_poly.entity_id
_entity_poly.type
_entity_poly.pdbx_seq_one_letter_code
_entity_poly.pdbx_strand_id
1 'polypeptide(L)'
;MKNKEHFDRTLKILVNAYLNNSLVQGNCHACAVGNMIAASLDIKYDQDLKWIGRPVAWSQVFVTLNYKIAQVKRPWAYTGEAREQINSTGYSWQELARMEYAFERAPRGKTKEEHMFNGLMAVVEVLSQIHEMDEKTKVAAKELFFKI
;
A
#
# COMPACT_ATOMS: atom_id res chain seq x y z
N MET A 1 16.47 -1.94 4.68
CA MET A 1 16.45 -0.59 4.05
C MET A 1 16.13 0.43 5.14
N LYS A 2 16.99 1.40 5.44
CA LYS A 2 16.62 2.44 6.39
C LYS A 2 15.87 3.57 5.66
N ASN A 3 16.48 4.58 5.23
CA ASN A 3 15.87 5.68 4.48
C ASN A 3 14.59 6.26 5.12
N LYS A 4 14.78 7.03 6.19
CA LYS A 4 13.70 7.70 6.92
C LYS A 4 12.85 8.62 6.02
N GLU A 5 13.48 9.27 5.06
CA GLU A 5 12.80 10.16 4.12
C GLU A 5 11.79 9.41 3.25
N HIS A 6 12.16 8.24 2.74
CA HIS A 6 11.27 7.38 1.98
C HIS A 6 10.13 6.86 2.87
N PHE A 7 10.44 6.46 4.10
CA PHE A 7 9.43 6.06 5.09
C PHE A 7 8.40 7.17 5.32
N ASP A 8 8.86 8.39 5.57
CA ASP A 8 7.98 9.53 5.83
C ASP A 8 7.13 9.90 4.61
N ARG A 9 7.69 9.80 3.41
CA ARG A 9 6.97 10.06 2.17
C ARG A 9 5.85 9.04 1.96
N THR A 10 6.12 7.78 2.21
CA THR A 10 5.11 6.72 2.11
C THR A 10 3.99 6.92 3.11
N LEU A 11 4.33 7.26 4.36
CA LEU A 11 3.32 7.59 5.38
C LEU A 11 2.42 8.73 4.93
N LYS A 12 3.02 9.79 4.40
CA LYS A 12 2.26 10.95 3.93
C LYS A 12 1.26 10.57 2.84
N ILE A 13 1.67 9.71 1.91
CA ILE A 13 0.78 9.21 0.86
C ILE A 13 -0.42 8.48 1.48
N LEU A 14 -0.17 7.59 2.43
CA LEU A 14 -1.23 6.80 3.06
C LEU A 14 -2.15 7.66 3.93
N VAL A 15 -1.60 8.61 4.68
CA VAL A 15 -2.41 9.55 5.48
C VAL A 15 -3.30 10.39 4.55
N ASN A 16 -2.76 10.92 3.47
CA ASN A 16 -3.54 11.70 2.51
C ASN A 16 -4.64 10.84 1.87
N ALA A 17 -4.35 9.60 1.52
CA ALA A 17 -5.33 8.69 0.97
C ALA A 17 -6.46 8.42 1.95
N TYR A 18 -6.13 8.26 3.23
CA TYR A 18 -7.12 8.06 4.29
C TYR A 18 -8.02 9.30 4.45
N LEU A 19 -7.42 10.49 4.47
CA LEU A 19 -8.17 11.76 4.57
C LEU A 19 -9.09 12.00 3.38
N ASN A 20 -8.67 11.60 2.20
CA ASN A 20 -9.40 11.85 0.95
C ASN A 20 -10.37 10.72 0.60
N ASN A 21 -10.53 9.73 1.48
CA ASN A 21 -11.40 8.56 1.26
C ASN A 21 -11.07 7.79 -0.03
N SER A 22 -9.80 7.77 -0.42
CA SER A 22 -9.36 7.06 -1.64
C SER A 22 -8.85 5.66 -1.36
N LEU A 23 -9.02 5.16 -0.13
CA LEU A 23 -8.63 3.81 0.25
C LEU A 23 -9.85 2.88 0.29
N VAL A 24 -9.74 1.74 -0.40
CA VAL A 24 -10.77 0.70 -0.39
C VAL A 24 -10.09 -0.67 -0.32
N GLN A 25 -10.48 -1.48 0.65
CA GLN A 25 -10.00 -2.86 0.74
C GLN A 25 -10.67 -3.73 -0.32
N GLY A 26 -9.92 -4.70 -0.85
CA GLY A 26 -10.42 -5.57 -1.91
C GLY A 26 -10.43 -4.96 -3.31
N ASN A 27 -9.97 -3.72 -3.47
CA ASN A 27 -9.91 -3.04 -4.76
C ASN A 27 -8.46 -2.66 -5.06
N CYS A 28 -7.85 -3.35 -6.02
CA CYS A 28 -6.46 -3.12 -6.38
C CYS A 28 -6.15 -1.69 -6.86
N HIS A 29 -7.14 -0.97 -7.35
CA HIS A 29 -6.96 0.44 -7.75
C HIS A 29 -6.85 1.35 -6.54
N ALA A 30 -7.55 1.03 -5.47
CA ALA A 30 -7.70 1.91 -4.31
C ALA A 30 -7.21 1.29 -2.99
N CYS A 31 -6.51 0.15 -3.02
CA CYS A 31 -5.86 -0.43 -1.84
C CYS A 31 -4.65 0.43 -1.42
N ALA A 32 -4.00 0.06 -0.34
CA ALA A 32 -2.83 0.80 0.15
C ALA A 32 -1.76 0.91 -0.95
N VAL A 33 -1.39 -0.21 -1.56
CA VAL A 33 -0.37 -0.24 -2.63
C VAL A 33 -0.86 0.53 -3.87
N GLY A 34 -2.13 0.39 -4.23
CA GLY A 34 -2.72 1.14 -5.34
C GLY A 34 -2.58 2.65 -5.16
N ASN A 35 -2.85 3.14 -3.96
CA ASN A 35 -2.67 4.56 -3.65
C ASN A 35 -1.20 4.99 -3.71
N MET A 36 -0.28 4.13 -3.24
CA MET A 36 1.15 4.41 -3.31
C MET A 36 1.62 4.52 -4.77
N ILE A 37 1.19 3.61 -5.62
CA ILE A 37 1.55 3.63 -7.04
C ILE A 37 0.96 4.85 -7.75
N ALA A 38 -0.31 5.14 -7.50
CA ALA A 38 -0.98 6.28 -8.10
C ALA A 38 -0.28 7.60 -7.72
N ALA A 39 0.08 7.76 -6.44
CA ALA A 39 0.80 8.94 -5.98
C ALA A 39 2.19 9.04 -6.60
N SER A 40 2.90 7.91 -6.73
CA SER A 40 4.25 7.88 -7.28
C SER A 40 4.29 8.20 -8.78
N LEU A 41 3.21 7.90 -9.50
CA LEU A 41 3.07 8.19 -10.92
C LEU A 41 2.25 9.45 -11.20
N ASP A 42 1.83 10.16 -10.17
CA ASP A 42 0.96 11.34 -10.26
C ASP A 42 -0.34 11.03 -11.02
N ILE A 43 -0.89 9.84 -10.78
CA ILE A 43 -2.16 9.42 -11.36
C ILE A 43 -3.28 9.79 -10.39
N LYS A 44 -4.37 10.36 -10.92
CA LYS A 44 -5.55 10.73 -10.14
C LYS A 44 -6.60 9.64 -10.22
N TYR A 45 -7.45 9.60 -9.20
CA TYR A 45 -8.62 8.74 -9.19
C TYR A 45 -9.84 9.49 -9.73
N ASP A 46 -10.73 8.76 -10.41
CA ASP A 46 -12.06 9.27 -10.72
C ASP A 46 -13.01 9.03 -9.51
N GLN A 47 -14.27 9.43 -9.66
CA GLN A 47 -15.27 9.30 -8.59
C GLN A 47 -15.56 7.85 -8.20
N ASP A 48 -15.25 6.89 -9.07
CA ASP A 48 -15.42 5.46 -8.83
C ASP A 48 -14.13 4.80 -8.29
N LEU A 49 -13.15 5.62 -7.91
CA LEU A 49 -11.84 5.20 -7.42
C LEU A 49 -11.08 4.33 -8.44
N LYS A 50 -11.18 4.70 -9.71
CA LYS A 50 -10.40 4.09 -10.78
C LYS A 50 -9.32 5.05 -11.26
N TRP A 51 -8.20 4.51 -11.67
CA TRP A 51 -7.11 5.32 -12.20
C TRP A 51 -7.51 5.93 -13.54
N ILE A 52 -7.37 7.25 -13.65
CA ILE A 52 -7.70 7.96 -14.87
C ILE A 52 -6.57 7.79 -15.90
N GLY A 53 -6.92 7.22 -17.06
CA GLY A 53 -6.06 7.21 -18.24
C GLY A 53 -4.94 6.19 -18.26
N ARG A 54 -4.83 5.28 -17.27
CA ARG A 54 -3.77 4.29 -17.26
C ARG A 54 -4.25 2.94 -16.72
N PRO A 55 -4.04 1.84 -17.43
CA PRO A 55 -4.41 0.51 -16.96
C PRO A 55 -3.57 0.10 -15.75
N VAL A 56 -4.17 -0.66 -14.85
CA VAL A 56 -3.51 -1.14 -13.63
C VAL A 56 -2.95 -2.53 -13.89
N ALA A 57 -1.79 -2.58 -14.53
CA ALA A 57 -1.17 -3.84 -14.88
C ALA A 57 -0.65 -4.62 -13.67
N TRP A 58 -0.19 -3.92 -12.62
CA TRP A 58 0.35 -4.55 -11.42
C TRP A 58 -0.69 -5.38 -10.67
N SER A 59 -1.98 -5.08 -10.83
CA SER A 59 -3.04 -5.79 -10.11
C SER A 59 -3.05 -7.29 -10.40
N GLN A 60 -2.63 -7.70 -11.59
CA GLN A 60 -2.54 -9.11 -11.95
C GLN A 60 -1.49 -9.84 -11.11
N VAL A 61 -0.40 -9.16 -10.78
CA VAL A 61 0.63 -9.68 -9.89
C VAL A 61 0.09 -9.87 -8.49
N PHE A 62 -0.62 -8.86 -7.97
CA PHE A 62 -1.08 -8.85 -6.59
C PHE A 62 -2.28 -9.76 -6.34
N VAL A 63 -3.10 -10.04 -7.33
CA VAL A 63 -4.15 -11.05 -7.22
C VAL A 63 -3.52 -12.42 -6.90
N THR A 64 -2.41 -12.74 -7.57
CA THR A 64 -1.68 -13.98 -7.30
C THR A 64 -0.97 -13.92 -5.95
N LEU A 65 -0.38 -12.78 -5.61
CA LEU A 65 0.38 -12.58 -4.38
C LEU A 65 -0.50 -12.67 -3.13
N ASN A 66 -1.72 -12.17 -3.16
CA ASN A 66 -2.64 -12.25 -2.03
C ASN A 66 -2.92 -13.69 -1.59
N TYR A 67 -2.87 -14.62 -2.52
CA TYR A 67 -3.12 -16.02 -2.21
C TYR A 67 -1.85 -16.81 -1.91
N LYS A 68 -0.69 -16.38 -2.45
CA LYS A 68 0.53 -17.20 -2.41
C LYS A 68 1.81 -16.37 -2.36
N ILE A 69 1.84 -15.35 -1.50
CA ILE A 69 3.01 -14.46 -1.39
C ILE A 69 4.32 -15.24 -1.28
N ALA A 70 4.34 -16.26 -0.42
CA ALA A 70 5.53 -17.07 -0.19
C ALA A 70 5.91 -17.95 -1.39
N GLN A 71 5.01 -18.13 -2.36
CA GLN A 71 5.21 -19.02 -3.51
C GLN A 71 5.51 -18.27 -4.80
N VAL A 72 5.39 -16.96 -4.84
CA VAL A 72 5.71 -16.20 -6.04
C VAL A 72 7.22 -16.10 -6.18
N LYS A 73 7.77 -16.88 -7.09
CA LYS A 73 9.21 -16.97 -7.31
C LYS A 73 9.66 -16.31 -8.62
N ARG A 74 8.72 -15.70 -9.36
CA ARG A 74 9.00 -15.33 -10.76
C ARG A 74 8.62 -13.87 -11.02
N PRO A 75 9.54 -12.92 -10.80
CA PRO A 75 9.28 -11.51 -11.07
C PRO A 75 8.98 -11.20 -12.54
N TRP A 76 9.33 -12.10 -13.46
CA TRP A 76 8.98 -11.94 -14.88
C TRP A 76 7.51 -12.25 -15.19
N ALA A 77 6.75 -12.75 -14.20
CA ALA A 77 5.33 -13.01 -14.39
C ALA A 77 4.53 -11.71 -14.57
N TYR A 78 5.12 -10.56 -14.25
CA TYR A 78 4.46 -9.29 -14.46
C TYR A 78 5.03 -8.53 -15.67
N THR A 79 4.14 -7.77 -16.35
CA THR A 79 4.47 -7.02 -17.55
C THR A 79 5.47 -5.90 -17.27
N GLY A 80 6.10 -5.35 -18.33
CA GLY A 80 6.98 -4.19 -18.19
C GLY A 80 6.27 -2.99 -17.59
N GLU A 81 4.99 -2.81 -17.87
CA GLU A 81 4.18 -1.74 -17.28
C GLU A 81 3.98 -1.94 -15.77
N ALA A 82 3.64 -3.16 -15.36
CA ALA A 82 3.53 -3.47 -13.93
C ALA A 82 4.85 -3.24 -13.20
N ARG A 83 5.95 -3.62 -13.83
CA ARG A 83 7.30 -3.39 -13.28
C ARG A 83 7.57 -1.90 -13.08
N GLU A 84 7.24 -1.08 -14.07
CA GLU A 84 7.39 0.37 -13.98
C GLU A 84 6.57 0.94 -12.82
N GLN A 85 5.33 0.50 -12.69
CA GLN A 85 4.43 0.94 -11.61
C GLN A 85 4.98 0.53 -10.25
N ILE A 86 5.46 -0.69 -10.11
CA ILE A 86 6.07 -1.18 -8.87
C ILE A 86 7.33 -0.38 -8.55
N ASN A 87 8.22 -0.22 -9.51
CA ASN A 87 9.49 0.47 -9.31
C ASN A 87 9.31 1.94 -8.91
N SER A 88 8.23 2.58 -9.37
CA SER A 88 7.95 3.98 -9.04
C SER A 88 7.79 4.23 -7.54
N THR A 89 7.41 3.21 -6.77
CA THR A 89 7.21 3.33 -5.33
C THR A 89 8.53 3.30 -4.54
N GLY A 90 9.61 2.82 -5.14
CA GLY A 90 10.88 2.61 -4.46
C GLY A 90 10.93 1.32 -3.62
N TYR A 91 9.88 0.52 -3.65
CA TYR A 91 9.82 -0.77 -2.95
C TYR A 91 9.90 -1.92 -3.94
N SER A 92 10.37 -3.07 -3.46
CA SER A 92 10.34 -4.30 -4.25
C SER A 92 8.90 -4.83 -4.33
N TRP A 93 8.64 -5.72 -5.29
CA TRP A 93 7.33 -6.36 -5.39
C TRP A 93 7.01 -7.20 -4.15
N GLN A 94 8.02 -7.80 -3.52
CA GLN A 94 7.85 -8.56 -2.28
C GLN A 94 7.43 -7.65 -1.13
N GLU A 95 8.07 -6.49 -1.01
CA GLU A 95 7.74 -5.51 0.02
C GLU A 95 6.32 -4.98 -0.16
N LEU A 96 5.95 -4.63 -1.38
CA LEU A 96 4.59 -4.18 -1.68
C LEU A 96 3.55 -5.28 -1.41
N ALA A 97 3.87 -6.54 -1.74
CA ALA A 97 3.00 -7.66 -1.45
C ALA A 97 2.75 -7.83 0.05
N ARG A 98 3.79 -7.65 0.87
CA ARG A 98 3.65 -7.69 2.33
C ARG A 98 2.72 -6.60 2.83
N MET A 99 2.86 -5.38 2.30
CA MET A 99 2.00 -4.26 2.67
C MET A 99 0.54 -4.52 2.29
N GLU A 100 0.33 -4.99 1.07
CA GLU A 100 -1.02 -5.29 0.57
C GLU A 100 -1.67 -6.41 1.39
N TYR A 101 -0.95 -7.47 1.66
CA TYR A 101 -1.44 -8.57 2.46
C TYR A 101 -1.83 -8.09 3.87
N ALA A 102 -0.98 -7.28 4.48
CA ALA A 102 -1.24 -6.72 5.82
C ALA A 102 -2.51 -5.85 5.81
N PHE A 103 -2.67 -5.01 4.79
CA PHE A 103 -3.82 -4.14 4.64
C PHE A 103 -5.13 -4.93 4.53
N GLU A 104 -5.14 -5.97 3.69
CA GLU A 104 -6.34 -6.74 3.41
C GLU A 104 -6.68 -7.73 4.55
N ARG A 105 -5.68 -8.24 5.25
CA ARG A 105 -5.85 -9.31 6.25
C ARG A 105 -5.92 -8.81 7.68
N ALA A 106 -5.90 -7.51 7.90
CA ALA A 106 -6.04 -6.95 9.24
C ALA A 106 -7.41 -7.30 9.85
N PRO A 107 -7.54 -7.28 11.18
CA PRO A 107 -8.84 -7.53 11.83
C PRO A 107 -9.92 -6.59 11.30
N ARG A 108 -11.09 -7.13 11.04
CA ARG A 108 -12.17 -6.37 10.42
C ARG A 108 -12.83 -5.36 11.36
N GLY A 109 -12.83 -5.63 12.66
CA GLY A 109 -13.57 -4.79 13.60
C GLY A 109 -15.08 -4.84 13.33
N LYS A 110 -15.79 -3.79 13.74
CA LYS A 110 -17.24 -3.71 13.62
C LYS A 110 -17.72 -2.97 12.37
N THR A 111 -16.89 -2.12 11.78
CA THR A 111 -17.25 -1.28 10.65
C THR A 111 -16.18 -1.36 9.56
N LYS A 112 -16.52 -0.86 8.37
CA LYS A 112 -15.54 -0.75 7.28
C LYS A 112 -14.40 0.19 7.64
N GLU A 113 -14.70 1.27 8.36
CA GLU A 113 -13.71 2.24 8.81
C GLU A 113 -12.72 1.60 9.79
N GLU A 114 -13.20 0.76 10.71
CA GLU A 114 -12.34 0.03 11.63
C GLU A 114 -11.43 -0.94 10.88
N HIS A 115 -11.98 -1.65 9.89
CA HIS A 115 -11.19 -2.58 9.08
C HIS A 115 -10.10 -1.82 8.32
N MET A 116 -10.43 -0.70 7.71
CA MET A 116 -9.47 0.14 7.00
C MET A 116 -8.40 0.69 7.95
N PHE A 117 -8.81 1.21 9.09
CA PHE A 117 -7.87 1.71 10.11
C PHE A 117 -6.93 0.60 10.57
N ASN A 118 -7.46 -0.57 10.89
CA ASN A 118 -6.65 -1.73 11.28
C ASN A 118 -5.69 -2.14 10.16
N GLY A 119 -6.16 -2.07 8.92
CA GLY A 119 -5.32 -2.32 7.75
C GLY A 119 -4.15 -1.36 7.65
N LEU A 120 -4.40 -0.07 7.87
CA LEU A 120 -3.35 0.96 7.86
C LEU A 120 -2.36 0.75 9.00
N MET A 121 -2.83 0.39 10.19
CA MET A 121 -1.96 0.08 11.32
C MET A 121 -1.04 -1.11 11.00
N ALA A 122 -1.59 -2.14 10.34
CA ALA A 122 -0.82 -3.30 9.92
C ALA A 122 0.22 -2.92 8.84
N VAL A 123 -0.12 -2.01 7.92
CA VAL A 123 0.84 -1.50 6.92
C VAL A 123 1.97 -0.74 7.60
N VAL A 124 1.67 0.09 8.61
CA VAL A 124 2.71 0.82 9.35
C VAL A 124 3.68 -0.14 10.03
N GLU A 125 3.17 -1.26 10.58
CA GLU A 125 4.04 -2.31 11.13
C GLU A 125 5.01 -2.84 10.07
N VAL A 126 4.51 -3.19 8.89
CA VAL A 126 5.33 -3.71 7.79
C VAL A 126 6.34 -2.66 7.32
N LEU A 127 5.90 -1.40 7.12
CA LEU A 127 6.78 -0.31 6.74
C LEU A 127 7.90 -0.09 7.76
N SER A 128 7.57 -0.15 9.04
CA SER A 128 8.54 0.02 10.11
C SER A 128 9.59 -1.09 10.08
N GLN A 129 9.19 -2.32 9.78
CA GLN A 129 10.10 -3.44 9.62
C GLN A 129 11.00 -3.26 8.40
N ILE A 130 10.42 -2.88 7.26
CA ILE A 130 11.18 -2.69 6.02
C ILE A 130 12.25 -1.61 6.19
N HIS A 131 11.90 -0.49 6.83
CA HIS A 131 12.79 0.64 7.03
C HIS A 131 13.59 0.57 8.34
N GLU A 132 13.44 -0.51 9.11
CA GLU A 132 14.16 -0.72 10.36
C GLU A 132 13.97 0.45 11.35
N MET A 133 12.73 0.94 11.45
CA MET A 133 12.40 2.03 12.38
C MET A 133 12.25 1.50 13.80
N ASP A 134 12.61 2.33 14.79
CA ASP A 134 12.46 1.98 16.18
C ASP A 134 10.98 2.06 16.62
N GLU A 135 10.71 1.56 17.83
CA GLU A 135 9.35 1.52 18.37
C GLU A 135 8.75 2.92 18.51
N LYS A 136 9.55 3.89 18.95
CA LYS A 136 9.10 5.27 19.11
C LYS A 136 8.65 5.88 17.78
N THR A 137 9.43 5.66 16.73
CA THR A 137 9.11 6.14 15.37
C THR A 137 7.84 5.47 14.85
N LYS A 138 7.71 4.17 15.07
CA LYS A 138 6.53 3.41 14.66
C LYS A 138 5.26 3.92 15.35
N VAL A 139 5.31 4.13 16.66
CA VAL A 139 4.17 4.65 17.42
C VAL A 139 3.76 6.04 16.93
N ALA A 140 4.74 6.92 16.70
CA ALA A 140 4.48 8.26 16.18
C ALA A 140 3.83 8.20 14.78
N ALA A 141 4.27 7.26 13.93
CA ALA A 141 3.69 7.06 12.61
C ALA A 141 2.22 6.63 12.69
N LYS A 142 1.88 5.70 13.58
CA LYS A 142 0.50 5.26 13.79
C LYS A 142 -0.39 6.40 14.27
N GLU A 143 0.13 7.28 15.12
CA GLU A 143 -0.62 8.41 15.66
C GLU A 143 -1.04 9.42 14.60
N LEU A 144 -0.36 9.47 13.45
CA LEU A 144 -0.77 10.34 12.34
C LEU A 144 -2.18 10.04 11.85
N PHE A 145 -2.62 8.80 11.99
CA PHE A 145 -3.96 8.36 11.57
C PHE A 145 -5.01 8.57 12.65
N PHE A 146 -4.62 8.78 13.91
CA PHE A 146 -5.55 8.96 15.04
C PHE A 146 -6.25 10.31 15.05
N LYS A 147 -5.67 11.31 14.39
CA LYS A 147 -6.18 12.69 14.40
C LYS A 147 -7.27 12.96 13.36
N ILE A 148 -7.74 11.93 12.75
CA ILE A 148 -8.71 12.00 11.64
C ILE A 148 -10.14 11.59 12.09
#